data_c1e9069a852dcd546460d0377ea4e1ee
#
_entry.id   c1e9069a852dcd546460d0377ea4e1ee
#
_cell.length_a   1.000
_cell.length_b   1.000
_cell.length_c   1.000
_cell.angle_alpha   90.00
_cell.angle_beta   90.00
_cell.angle_gamma   90.00
#
_symmetry.space_group_name_H-M   'P 1'
#
loop_
_entity.id
_entity.type
_entity.pdbx_description
1 polymer ?
#
loop_
_entity_poly.entity_id
_entity_poly.type
_entity_poly.pdbx_seq_one_letter_code
_entity_poly.pdbx_strand_id
1 'polypeptide(L)'
;MGGGAQANPVPSPGVDFAMCAPNDEIIVVGGYTNTELLAHTPAPCDDPARCGVHVLRQCGVTGTLTHLSTSAIGPNVAFIVRSPTNPSILYASTERIDDEGEILTLRMTHDFRLVEECRVRAGGKSTCYLNFNRSREWMMAVNYWDAKVSLVKLSKDGRVDVEFEPDPKSVLQQPGADYVERTSPTREEHWKFRQRWPHSHCCVTEPYAGLVHFVVDLGLDKVFTYRVNNKTGVLVPKGSTRLTPGKGPRHLLFHPTIKCAYLVNELDSTVSVFRVDIPHEWTKPCDADVDDVCVDGGSECPLREDGCEDAGAVLRLTQCLSSLPECEQGKTTISPQGIWKAASHSSEIRMHPGGRYFAVGNRGHDSIALYRVDQVDGTVTLADIVHSGGECPRNFNWTCGGRFLVVGNQNTNCMVTMSFDESAGALKIVHEARGVTSPNYVYAIPARELPGLISRDDASAVPVPAAAA
;
A
#
# COMPACT_ATOMS: atom_id res chain seq x y z
N MET A 1 -23.59 -45.39 -28.40
CA MET A 1 -23.40 -44.26 -29.31
C MET A 1 -24.26 -43.10 -28.82
N GLY A 2 -23.67 -42.16 -28.18
CA GLY A 2 -24.33 -40.97 -27.70
C GLY A 2 -23.27 -39.87 -27.64
N GLY A 3 -23.20 -39.07 -28.70
CA GLY A 3 -22.28 -37.98 -28.82
C GLY A 3 -22.70 -36.81 -27.92
N GLY A 4 -21.88 -36.50 -26.94
CA GLY A 4 -21.98 -35.30 -26.14
C GLY A 4 -21.49 -34.12 -26.96
N ALA A 5 -22.37 -33.21 -27.33
CA ALA A 5 -22.01 -31.91 -27.92
C ALA A 5 -21.27 -31.10 -26.88
N GLN A 6 -20.00 -30.78 -27.12
CA GLN A 6 -19.27 -29.76 -26.42
C GLN A 6 -19.92 -28.41 -26.74
N ALA A 7 -20.49 -27.76 -25.73
CA ALA A 7 -20.92 -26.39 -25.84
C ALA A 7 -19.69 -25.50 -25.98
N ASN A 8 -19.54 -24.83 -27.12
CA ASN A 8 -18.56 -23.77 -27.30
C ASN A 8 -18.82 -22.65 -26.27
N PRO A 9 -17.78 -22.10 -25.66
CA PRO A 9 -17.95 -20.96 -24.78
C PRO A 9 -18.53 -19.78 -25.57
N VAL A 10 -19.64 -19.24 -25.08
CA VAL A 10 -20.27 -18.03 -25.63
C VAL A 10 -19.21 -16.92 -25.55
N PRO A 11 -18.83 -16.28 -26.67
CA PRO A 11 -17.95 -15.13 -26.60
C PRO A 11 -18.67 -14.05 -25.83
N SER A 12 -17.99 -13.50 -24.81
CA SER A 12 -18.42 -12.28 -24.14
C SER A 12 -18.74 -11.23 -25.20
N PRO A 13 -19.85 -10.45 -25.09
CA PRO A 13 -20.15 -9.41 -26.04
C PRO A 13 -18.91 -8.52 -26.17
N GLY A 14 -18.43 -8.32 -27.41
CA GLY A 14 -17.20 -7.60 -27.67
C GLY A 14 -17.24 -6.25 -26.98
N VAL A 15 -16.40 -6.08 -25.97
CA VAL A 15 -16.13 -4.75 -25.40
C VAL A 15 -15.46 -3.99 -26.53
N ASP A 16 -16.12 -2.94 -26.99
CA ASP A 16 -15.53 -2.02 -27.94
C ASP A 16 -14.36 -1.30 -27.24
N PHE A 17 -13.15 -1.82 -27.44
CA PHE A 17 -11.91 -1.33 -26.82
C PHE A 17 -11.53 0.10 -27.30
N ALA A 18 -12.32 0.70 -28.18
CA ALA A 18 -11.95 1.90 -28.89
C ALA A 18 -12.02 3.20 -28.08
N MET A 19 -12.55 3.22 -26.85
CA MET A 19 -12.88 4.51 -26.25
C MET A 19 -12.67 4.56 -24.73
N CYS A 20 -11.43 4.68 -24.28
CA CYS A 20 -11.17 5.36 -22.99
C CYS A 20 -11.21 6.88 -23.26
N ALA A 21 -12.10 7.59 -22.58
CA ALA A 21 -12.07 9.05 -22.61
C ALA A 21 -10.83 9.57 -21.84
N PRO A 22 -10.28 10.74 -22.18
CA PRO A 22 -9.09 11.29 -21.51
C PRO A 22 -9.23 11.43 -19.99
N ASN A 23 -10.45 11.54 -19.49
CA ASN A 23 -10.79 11.66 -18.08
C ASN A 23 -11.06 10.32 -17.39
N ASP A 24 -11.02 9.20 -18.12
CA ASP A 24 -11.17 7.87 -17.53
C ASP A 24 -9.90 7.46 -16.78
N GLU A 25 -10.06 6.50 -15.88
CA GLU A 25 -8.95 5.86 -15.15
C GLU A 25 -8.93 4.37 -15.46
N ILE A 26 -7.74 3.82 -15.53
CA ILE A 26 -7.51 2.38 -15.57
C ILE A 26 -7.16 1.92 -14.15
N ILE A 27 -7.97 1.03 -13.63
CA ILE A 27 -7.83 0.50 -12.28
C ILE A 27 -7.25 -0.91 -12.38
N VAL A 28 -6.04 -1.09 -11.84
CA VAL A 28 -5.38 -2.39 -11.74
C VAL A 28 -5.56 -2.90 -10.31
N VAL A 29 -6.13 -4.09 -10.16
CA VAL A 29 -6.50 -4.64 -8.86
C VAL A 29 -5.76 -5.93 -8.62
N GLY A 30 -4.93 -5.97 -7.56
CA GLY A 30 -4.34 -7.19 -7.03
C GLY A 30 -5.37 -8.03 -6.29
N GLY A 31 -5.16 -9.33 -6.22
CA GLY A 31 -6.07 -10.25 -5.53
C GLY A 31 -5.35 -11.46 -4.92
N TYR A 32 -5.94 -11.99 -3.86
CA TYR A 32 -5.48 -13.24 -3.27
C TYR A 32 -6.08 -14.42 -4.02
N THR A 33 -5.21 -15.26 -4.56
CA THR A 33 -5.57 -16.36 -5.45
C THR A 33 -5.27 -17.75 -4.87
N ASN A 34 -4.36 -17.81 -3.90
CA ASN A 34 -4.01 -19.05 -3.19
C ASN A 34 -3.93 -18.79 -1.68
N THR A 35 -4.96 -19.19 -0.96
CA THR A 35 -5.10 -18.92 0.48
C THR A 35 -4.18 -19.79 1.35
N GLU A 36 -3.71 -20.95 0.85
CA GLU A 36 -2.80 -21.83 1.58
C GLU A 36 -1.42 -21.20 1.81
N LEU A 37 -1.05 -20.26 0.96
CA LEU A 37 0.22 -19.53 1.05
C LEU A 37 0.18 -18.32 1.97
N LEU A 38 -0.97 -18.00 2.57
CA LEU A 38 -1.19 -16.78 3.35
C LEU A 38 -1.25 -17.04 4.85
N ALA A 39 -0.82 -16.07 5.65
CA ALA A 39 -0.96 -16.09 7.11
C ALA A 39 -2.41 -15.85 7.58
N HIS A 40 -3.30 -15.42 6.69
CA HIS A 40 -4.72 -15.17 6.95
C HIS A 40 -5.56 -15.86 5.88
N THR A 41 -6.84 -16.07 6.17
CA THR A 41 -7.75 -16.83 5.30
C THR A 41 -8.75 -15.86 4.65
N PRO A 42 -8.43 -15.25 3.50
CA PRO A 42 -9.43 -14.55 2.70
C PRO A 42 -10.43 -15.54 2.11
N ALA A 43 -11.54 -15.05 1.58
CA ALA A 43 -12.47 -15.88 0.84
C ALA A 43 -11.73 -16.53 -0.35
N PRO A 44 -11.88 -17.85 -0.56
CA PRO A 44 -11.21 -18.55 -1.65
C PRO A 44 -11.71 -18.06 -3.02
N CYS A 45 -10.86 -18.20 -4.02
CA CYS A 45 -11.26 -17.99 -5.41
C CYS A 45 -11.90 -19.28 -5.94
N ASP A 46 -13.21 -19.27 -6.12
CA ASP A 46 -13.97 -20.45 -6.56
C ASP A 46 -13.95 -20.63 -8.08
N ASP A 47 -13.54 -19.61 -8.84
CA ASP A 47 -13.52 -19.62 -10.31
C ASP A 47 -12.10 -19.29 -10.82
N PRO A 48 -11.34 -20.28 -11.32
CA PRO A 48 -9.99 -20.06 -11.85
C PRO A 48 -9.90 -19.00 -12.94
N ALA A 49 -10.97 -18.76 -13.69
CA ALA A 49 -11.00 -17.71 -14.72
C ALA A 49 -11.03 -16.30 -14.15
N ARG A 50 -11.35 -16.16 -12.86
CA ARG A 50 -11.39 -14.91 -12.12
C ARG A 50 -10.24 -14.76 -11.13
N CYS A 51 -9.33 -15.73 -11.06
CA CYS A 51 -8.17 -15.68 -10.18
C CYS A 51 -7.01 -14.97 -10.89
N GLY A 52 -6.58 -13.83 -10.36
CA GLY A 52 -5.44 -13.09 -10.93
C GLY A 52 -5.51 -11.60 -10.63
N VAL A 53 -4.81 -10.85 -11.47
CA VAL A 53 -4.85 -9.38 -11.45
C VAL A 53 -5.93 -8.92 -12.41
N HIS A 54 -6.85 -8.11 -11.91
CA HIS A 54 -7.95 -7.55 -12.69
C HIS A 54 -7.59 -6.16 -13.21
N VAL A 55 -8.06 -5.84 -14.41
CA VAL A 55 -8.01 -4.49 -14.97
C VAL A 55 -9.42 -4.03 -15.26
N LEU A 56 -9.78 -2.85 -14.74
CA LEU A 56 -11.08 -2.21 -14.95
C LEU A 56 -10.87 -0.81 -15.55
N ARG A 57 -11.85 -0.35 -16.29
CA ARG A 57 -11.99 1.07 -16.69
C ARG A 57 -12.98 1.74 -15.74
N GLN A 58 -12.62 2.89 -15.22
CA GLN A 58 -13.52 3.78 -14.52
C GLN A 58 -13.91 4.95 -15.42
N CYS A 59 -15.20 5.15 -15.62
CA CYS A 59 -15.70 6.33 -16.31
C CYS A 59 -15.43 7.58 -15.46
N GLY A 60 -14.66 8.51 -16.01
CA GLY A 60 -14.28 9.73 -15.32
C GLY A 60 -15.44 10.70 -15.04
N VAL A 61 -16.63 10.46 -15.55
CA VAL A 61 -17.83 11.30 -15.34
C VAL A 61 -18.74 10.68 -14.28
N THR A 62 -19.05 9.39 -14.41
CA THR A 62 -20.06 8.71 -13.56
C THR A 62 -19.44 7.89 -12.42
N GLY A 63 -18.14 7.58 -12.50
CA GLY A 63 -17.48 6.66 -11.59
C GLY A 63 -17.76 5.18 -11.86
N THR A 64 -18.52 4.85 -12.92
CA THR A 64 -18.85 3.47 -13.28
C THR A 64 -17.62 2.66 -13.61
N LEU A 65 -17.49 1.48 -13.01
CA LEU A 65 -16.41 0.51 -13.28
C LEU A 65 -16.86 -0.51 -14.30
N THR A 66 -16.04 -0.73 -15.34
CA THR A 66 -16.23 -1.75 -16.37
C THR A 66 -15.04 -2.70 -16.34
N HIS A 67 -15.25 -3.99 -16.16
CA HIS A 67 -14.19 -4.99 -16.18
C HIS A 67 -13.67 -5.14 -17.62
N LEU A 68 -12.34 -5.06 -17.78
CA LEU A 68 -11.66 -5.17 -19.08
C LEU A 68 -10.99 -6.54 -19.25
N SER A 69 -10.20 -6.96 -18.25
CA SER A 69 -9.45 -8.21 -18.31
C SER A 69 -9.14 -8.78 -16.94
N THR A 70 -8.85 -10.09 -16.91
CA THR A 70 -8.18 -10.77 -15.79
C THR A 70 -6.94 -11.46 -16.34
N SER A 71 -5.80 -11.27 -15.68
CA SER A 71 -4.54 -11.92 -16.04
C SER A 71 -4.13 -12.87 -14.92
N ALA A 72 -3.91 -14.16 -15.25
CA ALA A 72 -3.49 -15.19 -14.30
C ALA A 72 -2.02 -14.96 -13.91
N ILE A 73 -1.78 -14.03 -13.02
CA ILE A 73 -0.47 -13.63 -12.48
C ILE A 73 -0.47 -13.90 -10.98
N GLY A 74 0.59 -14.37 -10.47
CA GLY A 74 0.68 -14.57 -9.04
C GLY A 74 1.47 -15.79 -8.65
N PRO A 75 1.26 -16.35 -7.47
CA PRO A 75 0.07 -16.20 -6.59
C PRO A 75 0.07 -14.89 -5.78
N ASN A 76 -1.12 -14.51 -5.33
CA ASN A 76 -1.34 -13.49 -4.27
C ASN A 76 -0.65 -12.15 -4.54
N VAL A 77 -0.96 -11.50 -5.66
CA VAL A 77 -0.44 -10.16 -5.94
C VAL A 77 -0.98 -9.16 -4.91
N ALA A 78 -0.08 -8.61 -4.08
CA ALA A 78 -0.43 -7.85 -2.88
C ALA A 78 -0.17 -6.35 -2.99
N PHE A 79 0.77 -5.94 -3.83
CA PHE A 79 1.10 -4.53 -4.06
C PHE A 79 1.45 -4.30 -5.53
N ILE A 80 1.01 -3.20 -6.09
CA ILE A 80 1.26 -2.83 -7.48
C ILE A 80 1.72 -1.38 -7.53
N VAL A 81 2.79 -1.12 -8.28
CA VAL A 81 3.28 0.23 -8.52
C VAL A 81 3.80 0.36 -9.94
N ARG A 82 3.58 1.53 -10.55
CA ARG A 82 4.03 1.80 -11.91
C ARG A 82 5.51 2.15 -11.96
N SER A 83 6.20 1.71 -12.99
CA SER A 83 7.57 2.12 -13.24
C SER A 83 7.66 3.64 -13.40
N PRO A 84 8.59 4.28 -12.70
CA PRO A 84 8.77 5.72 -12.79
C PRO A 84 9.46 6.16 -14.09
N THR A 85 10.03 5.21 -14.85
CA THR A 85 10.78 5.48 -16.08
C THR A 85 10.11 4.95 -17.35
N ASN A 86 9.21 3.94 -17.20
CA ASN A 86 8.50 3.33 -18.32
C ASN A 86 7.01 3.21 -18.00
N PRO A 87 6.14 4.04 -18.61
CA PRO A 87 4.70 4.07 -18.27
C PRO A 87 3.94 2.78 -18.60
N SER A 88 4.47 1.91 -19.44
CA SER A 88 3.84 0.62 -19.79
C SER A 88 4.21 -0.51 -18.83
N ILE A 89 5.14 -0.26 -17.90
CA ILE A 89 5.61 -1.25 -16.93
C ILE A 89 4.99 -1.01 -15.56
N LEU A 90 4.53 -2.09 -14.95
CA LEU A 90 4.11 -2.17 -13.56
C LEU A 90 5.01 -3.16 -12.82
N TYR A 91 5.29 -2.90 -11.57
CA TYR A 91 5.86 -3.88 -10.65
C TYR A 91 4.75 -4.39 -9.74
N ALA A 92 4.79 -5.69 -9.47
CA ALA A 92 3.87 -6.32 -8.54
C ALA A 92 4.64 -7.19 -7.55
N SER A 93 4.23 -7.19 -6.28
CA SER A 93 4.77 -8.12 -5.28
C SER A 93 3.81 -9.28 -5.02
N THR A 94 4.35 -10.42 -4.59
CA THR A 94 3.56 -11.58 -4.18
C THR A 94 3.65 -11.83 -2.68
N GLU A 95 2.52 -12.18 -2.05
CA GLU A 95 2.47 -12.59 -0.65
C GLU A 95 2.46 -14.12 -0.52
N ARG A 96 3.45 -14.64 0.23
CA ARG A 96 3.52 -16.05 0.65
C ARG A 96 4.37 -16.20 1.90
N ILE A 97 4.04 -17.19 2.75
CA ILE A 97 4.74 -17.45 4.02
C ILE A 97 5.62 -18.70 4.00
N ASP A 98 5.44 -19.58 3.02
CA ASP A 98 6.19 -20.83 2.86
C ASP A 98 7.60 -20.60 2.29
N ASP A 99 7.75 -19.62 1.38
CA ASP A 99 9.01 -19.21 0.74
C ASP A 99 9.07 -17.68 0.61
N GLU A 100 10.15 -17.16 0.05
CA GLU A 100 10.28 -15.74 -0.28
C GLU A 100 9.19 -15.29 -1.26
N GLY A 101 8.71 -14.06 -1.07
CA GLY A 101 7.91 -13.37 -2.06
C GLY A 101 8.72 -13.03 -3.30
N GLU A 102 8.03 -12.60 -4.34
CA GLU A 102 8.65 -12.23 -5.61
C GLU A 102 8.22 -10.82 -6.03
N ILE A 103 9.06 -10.17 -6.82
CA ILE A 103 8.75 -8.91 -7.48
C ILE A 103 8.74 -9.18 -8.98
N LEU A 104 7.58 -8.95 -9.57
CA LEU A 104 7.27 -9.18 -10.97
C LEU A 104 7.37 -7.88 -11.75
N THR A 105 7.97 -7.91 -12.93
CA THR A 105 7.82 -6.85 -13.93
C THR A 105 6.71 -7.25 -14.90
N LEU A 106 5.68 -6.43 -14.96
CA LEU A 106 4.50 -6.65 -15.77
C LEU A 106 4.37 -5.58 -16.83
N ARG A 107 4.04 -5.97 -18.07
CA ARG A 107 3.72 -5.05 -19.15
C ARG A 107 2.22 -5.10 -19.46
N MET A 108 1.60 -3.93 -19.52
CA MET A 108 0.22 -3.80 -19.98
C MET A 108 0.17 -3.83 -21.50
N THR A 109 -0.70 -4.67 -22.08
CA THR A 109 -0.92 -4.82 -23.52
C THR A 109 -2.06 -3.91 -23.99
N HIS A 110 -2.25 -3.77 -25.32
CA HIS A 110 -3.31 -2.94 -25.88
C HIS A 110 -4.74 -3.40 -25.55
N ASP A 111 -4.91 -4.68 -25.24
CA ASP A 111 -6.18 -5.27 -24.80
C ASP A 111 -6.30 -5.31 -23.27
N PHE A 112 -5.52 -4.45 -22.58
CA PHE A 112 -5.50 -4.28 -21.13
C PHE A 112 -5.14 -5.55 -20.33
N ARG A 113 -4.49 -6.52 -20.95
CA ARG A 113 -3.93 -7.67 -20.23
C ARG A 113 -2.57 -7.33 -19.65
N LEU A 114 -2.22 -7.99 -18.58
CA LEU A 114 -0.89 -7.91 -18.00
C LEU A 114 -0.09 -9.15 -18.39
N VAL A 115 1.11 -8.94 -18.90
CA VAL A 115 2.05 -9.99 -19.27
C VAL A 115 3.29 -9.85 -18.40
N GLU A 116 3.68 -10.92 -17.74
CA GLU A 116 4.93 -10.96 -16.98
C GLU A 116 6.12 -10.99 -17.93
N GLU A 117 7.09 -10.11 -17.73
CA GLU A 117 8.33 -10.05 -18.50
C GLU A 117 9.53 -10.69 -17.77
N CYS A 118 9.62 -10.45 -16.47
CA CYS A 118 10.63 -11.06 -15.61
C CYS A 118 10.23 -10.96 -14.15
N ARG A 119 10.96 -11.68 -13.28
CA ARG A 119 10.79 -11.64 -11.83
C ARG A 119 12.12 -11.81 -11.10
N VAL A 120 12.17 -11.31 -9.87
CA VAL A 120 13.24 -11.54 -8.91
C VAL A 120 12.67 -11.90 -7.55
N ARG A 121 13.48 -12.54 -6.70
CA ARG A 121 13.12 -12.78 -5.29
C ARG A 121 13.11 -11.46 -4.52
N ALA A 122 12.19 -11.34 -3.58
CA ALA A 122 12.01 -10.13 -2.77
C ALA A 122 12.92 -10.07 -1.52
N GLY A 123 13.72 -11.10 -1.27
CA GLY A 123 14.62 -11.18 -0.13
C GLY A 123 13.96 -11.47 1.22
N GLY A 124 12.65 -11.74 1.27
CA GLY A 124 11.90 -12.07 2.47
C GLY A 124 10.48 -12.56 2.17
N LYS A 125 9.72 -12.87 3.23
CA LYS A 125 8.41 -13.52 3.15
C LYS A 125 7.26 -12.53 3.28
N SER A 126 6.19 -12.76 2.50
CA SER A 126 4.97 -11.92 2.50
C SER A 126 5.26 -10.48 2.10
N THR A 127 5.70 -10.28 0.84
CA THR A 127 6.09 -8.95 0.33
C THR A 127 4.85 -8.10 0.10
N CYS A 128 4.61 -7.13 0.99
CA CYS A 128 3.35 -6.38 1.08
C CYS A 128 3.46 -4.90 0.67
N TYR A 129 4.68 -4.39 0.41
CA TYR A 129 4.87 -2.99 0.05
C TYR A 129 6.09 -2.78 -0.84
N LEU A 130 5.96 -1.90 -1.84
CA LEU A 130 7.03 -1.49 -2.74
C LEU A 130 7.12 0.03 -2.77
N ASN A 131 8.34 0.58 -2.72
CA ASN A 131 8.59 2.00 -2.86
C ASN A 131 9.92 2.26 -3.57
N PHE A 132 10.13 3.46 -4.08
CA PHE A 132 11.36 3.83 -4.78
C PHE A 132 12.19 4.81 -3.97
N ASN A 133 13.52 4.72 -4.13
CA ASN A 133 14.38 5.81 -3.73
C ASN A 133 14.26 7.00 -4.70
N ARG A 134 14.84 8.15 -4.33
CA ARG A 134 14.76 9.38 -5.15
C ARG A 134 15.37 9.21 -6.54
N SER A 135 16.49 8.50 -6.68
CA SER A 135 17.13 8.28 -7.99
C SER A 135 16.34 7.33 -8.89
N ARG A 136 15.37 6.58 -8.32
CA ARG A 136 14.57 5.57 -9.02
C ARG A 136 15.40 4.41 -9.59
N GLU A 137 16.58 4.20 -9.04
CA GLU A 137 17.46 3.09 -9.38
C GLU A 137 17.27 1.90 -8.45
N TRP A 138 16.69 2.16 -7.29
CA TRP A 138 16.43 1.17 -6.25
C TRP A 138 14.95 1.17 -5.85
N MET A 139 14.42 -0.03 -5.71
CA MET A 139 13.09 -0.28 -5.15
C MET A 139 13.25 -0.97 -3.81
N MET A 140 12.61 -0.43 -2.79
CA MET A 140 12.50 -1.03 -1.46
C MET A 140 11.32 -1.98 -1.44
N ALA A 141 11.55 -3.23 -1.04
CA ALA A 141 10.53 -4.25 -0.84
C ALA A 141 10.40 -4.56 0.64
N VAL A 142 9.20 -4.44 1.18
CA VAL A 142 8.91 -4.72 2.59
C VAL A 142 8.26 -6.09 2.70
N ASN A 143 8.87 -6.94 3.54
CA ASN A 143 8.46 -8.32 3.78
C ASN A 143 7.86 -8.43 5.18
N TYR A 144 6.55 -8.64 5.24
CA TYR A 144 5.80 -8.57 6.50
C TYR A 144 6.10 -9.73 7.46
N TRP A 145 6.20 -10.95 6.91
CA TRP A 145 6.22 -12.15 7.75
C TRP A 145 7.52 -12.32 8.55
N ASP A 146 8.63 -11.97 7.95
CA ASP A 146 9.96 -12.05 8.55
C ASP A 146 10.60 -10.67 8.79
N ALA A 147 9.81 -9.59 8.66
CA ALA A 147 10.20 -8.21 8.95
C ALA A 147 11.50 -7.77 8.25
N LYS A 148 11.72 -8.23 7.02
CA LYS A 148 12.86 -7.83 6.20
C LYS A 148 12.50 -6.69 5.27
N VAL A 149 13.45 -5.81 5.03
CA VAL A 149 13.38 -4.77 4.01
C VAL A 149 14.55 -4.96 3.05
N SER A 150 14.24 -5.17 1.78
CA SER A 150 15.22 -5.48 0.76
C SER A 150 15.30 -4.35 -0.27
N LEU A 151 16.47 -4.13 -0.84
CA LEU A 151 16.64 -3.26 -1.99
C LEU A 151 16.82 -4.08 -3.26
N VAL A 152 16.00 -3.79 -4.25
CA VAL A 152 16.01 -4.41 -5.58
C VAL A 152 16.48 -3.37 -6.58
N LYS A 153 17.48 -3.73 -7.39
CA LYS A 153 18.02 -2.88 -8.44
C LYS A 153 17.02 -2.78 -9.60
N LEU A 154 16.90 -1.60 -10.17
CA LEU A 154 16.14 -1.37 -11.40
C LEU A 154 17.08 -1.10 -12.56
N SER A 155 16.76 -1.68 -13.70
CA SER A 155 17.47 -1.44 -14.94
C SER A 155 16.98 -0.15 -15.61
N LYS A 156 17.76 0.39 -16.55
CA LYS A 156 17.47 1.66 -17.23
C LYS A 156 16.19 1.61 -18.09
N ASP A 157 15.78 0.44 -18.53
CA ASP A 157 14.57 0.23 -19.33
C ASP A 157 13.30 0.11 -18.47
N GLY A 158 13.45 0.19 -17.15
CA GLY A 158 12.34 0.17 -16.20
C GLY A 158 11.88 -1.23 -15.81
N ARG A 159 12.74 -2.25 -15.91
CA ARG A 159 12.52 -3.61 -15.38
C ARG A 159 13.26 -3.81 -14.06
N VAL A 160 12.92 -4.85 -13.32
CA VAL A 160 13.83 -5.35 -12.28
C VAL A 160 15.09 -5.89 -12.93
N ASP A 161 16.24 -5.62 -12.33
CA ASP A 161 17.53 -6.07 -12.84
C ASP A 161 17.78 -7.52 -12.38
N VAL A 162 17.57 -8.46 -13.30
CA VAL A 162 17.69 -9.91 -13.03
C VAL A 162 19.16 -10.39 -12.98
N GLU A 163 20.09 -9.57 -13.48
CA GLU A 163 21.53 -9.85 -13.45
C GLU A 163 22.18 -9.32 -12.16
N PHE A 164 21.45 -8.50 -11.40
CA PHE A 164 21.99 -7.91 -10.18
C PHE A 164 21.97 -8.94 -9.03
N GLU A 165 23.12 -9.26 -8.51
CA GLU A 165 23.26 -10.04 -7.27
C GLU A 165 23.28 -9.06 -6.08
N PRO A 166 22.25 -9.07 -5.22
CA PRO A 166 22.19 -8.17 -4.07
C PRO A 166 23.30 -8.47 -3.06
N ASP A 167 23.96 -7.44 -2.56
CA ASP A 167 24.79 -7.55 -1.36
C ASP A 167 23.90 -8.13 -0.22
N PRO A 168 24.37 -9.14 0.53
CA PRO A 168 23.63 -9.62 1.69
C PRO A 168 23.20 -8.53 2.67
N LYS A 169 23.95 -7.42 2.75
CA LYS A 169 23.60 -6.23 3.54
C LYS A 169 22.46 -5.40 2.95
N SER A 170 22.10 -5.62 1.67
CA SER A 170 20.92 -4.96 1.07
C SER A 170 19.59 -5.53 1.57
N VAL A 171 19.61 -6.63 2.32
CA VAL A 171 18.47 -7.18 3.03
C VAL A 171 18.62 -6.86 4.51
N LEU A 172 17.84 -5.90 4.99
CA LEU A 172 17.85 -5.49 6.39
C LEU A 172 16.82 -6.31 7.17
N GLN A 173 17.28 -6.99 8.23
CA GLN A 173 16.42 -7.59 9.25
C GLN A 173 16.12 -6.56 10.33
N GLN A 174 14.83 -6.35 10.66
CA GLN A 174 14.48 -5.48 11.79
C GLN A 174 15.00 -6.09 13.11
N PRO A 175 15.53 -5.26 14.03
CA PRO A 175 15.99 -5.73 15.33
C PRO A 175 14.82 -6.28 16.18
N GLY A 176 15.12 -7.16 17.13
CA GLY A 176 14.12 -7.79 17.98
C GLY A 176 13.35 -8.90 17.24
N ALA A 177 13.98 -9.54 16.25
CA ALA A 177 13.40 -10.66 15.49
C ALA A 177 13.19 -11.93 16.33
N ASP A 178 13.66 -11.95 17.58
CA ASP A 178 13.47 -13.09 18.46
C ASP A 178 12.00 -13.22 18.84
N TYR A 179 11.49 -14.43 18.61
CA TYR A 179 10.13 -14.78 19.00
C TYR A 179 9.95 -14.68 20.52
N VAL A 180 8.98 -13.89 20.94
CA VAL A 180 8.55 -13.84 22.33
C VAL A 180 7.36 -14.76 22.49
N GLU A 181 7.55 -15.92 23.11
CA GLU A 181 6.45 -16.81 23.44
C GLU A 181 5.49 -16.07 24.40
N ARG A 182 4.27 -15.86 23.95
CA ARG A 182 3.20 -15.26 24.76
C ARG A 182 2.06 -16.25 24.85
N THR A 183 1.55 -16.43 26.04
CA THR A 183 0.30 -17.16 26.30
C THR A 183 -0.86 -16.50 25.52
N SER A 184 -1.94 -17.22 25.31
CA SER A 184 -3.15 -16.67 24.69
C SER A 184 -3.52 -15.36 25.39
N PRO A 185 -3.64 -14.24 24.65
CA PRO A 185 -3.86 -12.94 25.25
C PRO A 185 -5.23 -12.87 25.90
N THR A 186 -5.32 -12.14 27.02
CA THR A 186 -6.59 -11.74 27.60
C THR A 186 -7.33 -10.76 26.68
N ARG A 187 -8.58 -10.44 26.98
CA ARG A 187 -9.35 -9.43 26.24
C ARG A 187 -8.62 -8.09 26.19
N GLU A 188 -8.02 -7.69 27.30
CA GLU A 188 -7.30 -6.42 27.45
C GLU A 188 -5.97 -6.41 26.70
N GLU A 189 -5.42 -7.60 26.45
CA GLU A 189 -4.11 -7.76 25.82
C GLU A 189 -4.18 -8.37 24.40
N HIS A 190 -5.37 -8.28 23.77
CA HIS A 190 -5.65 -8.89 22.46
C HIS A 190 -4.60 -8.56 21.37
N TRP A 191 -3.95 -7.41 21.44
CA TRP A 191 -2.92 -6.99 20.49
C TRP A 191 -1.62 -7.78 20.65
N LYS A 192 -1.29 -8.31 21.83
CA LYS A 192 -0.03 -9.02 22.09
C LYS A 192 0.18 -10.24 21.18
N PHE A 193 -0.90 -10.89 20.73
CA PHE A 193 -0.79 -12.02 19.81
C PHE A 193 -0.18 -11.62 18.45
N ARG A 194 -0.53 -10.44 17.94
CA ARG A 194 -0.04 -9.90 16.66
C ARG A 194 1.34 -9.27 16.79
N GLN A 195 1.83 -9.03 18.00
CA GLN A 195 3.11 -8.38 18.30
C GLN A 195 4.10 -9.32 19.00
N ARG A 196 4.12 -10.59 18.59
CA ARG A 196 5.06 -11.59 19.10
C ARG A 196 6.46 -11.44 18.53
N TRP A 197 6.57 -10.88 17.34
CA TRP A 197 7.81 -10.56 16.62
C TRP A 197 7.60 -9.34 15.73
N PRO A 198 8.67 -8.80 15.12
CA PRO A 198 8.58 -7.71 14.15
C PRO A 198 7.71 -8.09 12.95
N HIS A 199 6.98 -7.08 12.44
CA HIS A 199 6.16 -7.18 11.25
C HIS A 199 6.22 -5.85 10.48
N SER A 200 7.25 -5.65 9.66
CA SER A 200 7.35 -4.45 8.82
C SER A 200 6.24 -4.44 7.77
N HIS A 201 5.51 -3.33 7.63
CA HIS A 201 4.32 -3.28 6.78
C HIS A 201 4.37 -2.25 5.66
N CYS A 202 5.11 -1.17 5.82
CA CYS A 202 5.32 -0.23 4.72
C CYS A 202 6.69 0.44 4.79
N CYS A 203 7.13 0.98 3.64
CA CYS A 203 8.27 1.85 3.54
C CYS A 203 7.90 3.05 2.67
N VAL A 204 7.97 4.26 3.22
CA VAL A 204 7.67 5.49 2.50
C VAL A 204 8.84 6.44 2.54
N THR A 205 8.95 7.25 1.49
CA THR A 205 9.96 8.31 1.38
C THR A 205 9.31 9.64 1.66
N GLU A 206 9.94 10.47 2.49
CA GLU A 206 9.44 11.83 2.72
C GLU A 206 9.46 12.65 1.41
N PRO A 207 8.45 13.52 1.18
CA PRO A 207 8.33 14.23 -0.09
C PRO A 207 9.20 15.50 -0.19
N TYR A 208 9.80 15.97 0.92
CA TYR A 208 10.45 17.28 1.00
C TYR A 208 11.84 17.29 0.35
N ALA A 209 12.67 16.28 0.64
CA ALA A 209 13.99 16.07 0.03
C ALA A 209 14.06 14.76 -0.75
N GLY A 210 13.23 13.77 -0.40
CA GLY A 210 13.16 12.45 -1.02
C GLY A 210 14.37 11.56 -0.69
N LEU A 211 15.04 11.80 0.44
CA LEU A 211 16.27 11.12 0.81
C LEU A 211 16.16 10.30 2.10
N VAL A 212 15.09 10.52 2.87
CA VAL A 212 14.85 9.83 4.14
C VAL A 212 13.67 8.88 3.98
N HIS A 213 13.89 7.63 4.36
CA HIS A 213 12.93 6.53 4.21
C HIS A 213 12.46 6.07 5.57
N PHE A 214 11.16 5.82 5.69
CA PHE A 214 10.51 5.42 6.93
C PHE A 214 9.92 4.03 6.77
N VAL A 215 10.36 3.10 7.60
CA VAL A 215 9.86 1.74 7.66
C VAL A 215 8.98 1.58 8.89
N VAL A 216 7.73 1.24 8.68
CA VAL A 216 6.74 1.06 9.74
C VAL A 216 6.69 -0.39 10.14
N ASP A 217 6.84 -0.68 11.44
CA ASP A 217 6.78 -2.03 11.98
C ASP A 217 5.63 -2.20 12.97
N LEU A 218 4.65 -3.02 12.59
CA LEU A 218 3.44 -3.30 13.36
C LEU A 218 3.75 -4.07 14.65
N GLY A 219 4.67 -5.02 14.57
CA GLY A 219 4.99 -5.90 15.70
C GLY A 219 5.74 -5.19 16.82
N LEU A 220 6.55 -4.19 16.46
CA LEU A 220 7.40 -3.45 17.40
C LEU A 220 6.80 -2.14 17.90
N ASP A 221 5.65 -1.71 17.36
CA ASP A 221 5.10 -0.36 17.59
C ASP A 221 6.13 0.74 17.29
N LYS A 222 6.84 0.62 16.15
CA LYS A 222 7.92 1.53 15.76
C LYS A 222 7.83 1.99 14.32
N VAL A 223 8.38 3.18 14.08
CA VAL A 223 8.72 3.68 12.76
C VAL A 223 10.22 3.91 12.71
N PHE A 224 10.92 3.13 11.91
CA PHE A 224 12.37 3.25 11.71
C PHE A 224 12.68 4.24 10.61
N THR A 225 13.79 4.96 10.75
CA THR A 225 14.25 5.97 9.79
C THR A 225 15.57 5.54 9.16
N TYR A 226 15.63 5.57 7.83
CA TYR A 226 16.79 5.12 7.04
C TYR A 226 17.16 6.12 5.96
N ARG A 227 18.40 6.00 5.48
CA ARG A 227 18.85 6.51 4.19
C ARG A 227 19.32 5.35 3.32
N VAL A 228 19.31 5.53 2.00
CA VAL A 228 19.85 4.55 1.05
C VAL A 228 21.25 4.97 0.63
N ASN A 229 22.23 4.09 0.77
CA ASN A 229 23.50 4.22 0.07
C ASN A 229 23.28 3.85 -1.41
N ASN A 230 23.25 4.85 -2.28
CA ASN A 230 22.93 4.65 -3.69
C ASN A 230 23.98 3.85 -4.48
N LYS A 231 25.21 3.74 -3.99
CA LYS A 231 26.26 2.94 -4.64
C LYS A 231 26.09 1.45 -4.36
N THR A 232 25.82 1.11 -3.10
CA THR A 232 25.80 -0.29 -2.64
C THR A 232 24.40 -0.89 -2.54
N GLY A 233 23.34 -0.04 -2.54
CA GLY A 233 21.99 -0.51 -2.28
C GLY A 233 21.78 -0.98 -0.84
N VAL A 234 22.42 -0.33 0.14
CA VAL A 234 22.29 -0.67 1.55
C VAL A 234 21.46 0.38 2.28
N LEU A 235 20.55 -0.06 3.14
CA LEU A 235 19.80 0.80 4.06
C LEU A 235 20.66 1.16 5.27
N VAL A 236 20.91 2.45 5.47
CA VAL A 236 21.69 2.99 6.59
C VAL A 236 20.73 3.52 7.67
N PRO A 237 20.68 2.93 8.86
CA PRO A 237 19.79 3.36 9.93
C PRO A 237 20.17 4.75 10.45
N LYS A 238 19.16 5.57 10.75
CA LYS A 238 19.32 6.93 11.30
C LYS A 238 18.60 7.14 12.63
N GLY A 239 17.59 6.34 12.93
CA GLY A 239 16.84 6.43 14.19
C GLY A 239 15.51 5.70 14.14
N SER A 240 14.71 5.86 15.18
CA SER A 240 13.35 5.34 15.24
C SER A 240 12.45 6.22 16.08
N THR A 241 11.14 6.11 15.85
CA THR A 241 10.08 6.69 16.68
C THR A 241 9.24 5.56 17.24
N ARG A 242 9.08 5.52 18.56
CA ARG A 242 8.26 4.52 19.25
C ARG A 242 6.84 5.03 19.43
N LEU A 243 5.86 4.15 19.28
CA LEU A 243 4.47 4.39 19.61
C LEU A 243 4.11 3.74 20.95
N THR A 244 2.96 4.09 21.49
CA THR A 244 2.37 3.40 22.63
C THR A 244 2.12 1.93 22.28
N PRO A 245 2.45 0.97 23.14
CA PRO A 245 2.22 -0.47 22.91
C PRO A 245 0.76 -0.78 22.53
N GLY A 246 0.59 -1.66 21.55
CA GLY A 246 -0.72 -2.11 21.07
C GLY A 246 -1.32 -1.27 19.94
N LYS A 247 -0.63 -0.27 19.46
CA LYS A 247 -1.05 0.52 18.29
C LYS A 247 -1.03 -0.30 17.01
N GLY A 248 0.04 -1.07 16.79
CA GLY A 248 0.25 -1.82 15.55
C GLY A 248 0.25 -0.92 14.32
N PRO A 249 1.23 -0.03 14.17
CA PRO A 249 1.30 0.89 13.04
C PRO A 249 1.43 0.11 11.72
N ARG A 250 0.73 0.59 10.67
CA ARG A 250 0.62 -0.14 9.42
C ARG A 250 1.15 0.64 8.21
N HIS A 251 0.50 1.75 7.87
CA HIS A 251 0.87 2.60 6.73
C HIS A 251 1.07 4.05 7.17
N LEU A 252 2.14 4.66 6.69
CA LEU A 252 2.51 6.06 6.94
C LEU A 252 2.27 6.88 5.68
N LEU A 253 1.77 8.09 5.84
CA LEU A 253 1.49 9.05 4.79
C LEU A 253 2.05 10.40 5.17
N PHE A 254 2.80 11.05 4.28
CA PHE A 254 3.26 12.44 4.45
C PHE A 254 2.31 13.41 3.76
N HIS A 255 2.11 14.57 4.39
CA HIS A 255 1.47 15.68 3.69
C HIS A 255 2.42 16.21 2.61
N PRO A 256 1.93 16.55 1.40
CA PRO A 256 2.81 16.93 0.29
C PRO A 256 3.58 18.23 0.50
N THR A 257 3.07 19.16 1.31
CA THR A 257 3.64 20.51 1.50
C THR A 257 3.86 20.89 2.96
N ILE A 258 3.02 20.42 3.89
CA ILE A 258 3.17 20.69 5.34
C ILE A 258 4.06 19.60 5.93
N LYS A 259 5.02 19.98 6.78
CA LYS A 259 5.92 19.03 7.46
C LYS A 259 5.18 18.23 8.54
N CYS A 260 4.24 17.42 8.11
CA CYS A 260 3.50 16.50 8.96
C CYS A 260 3.30 15.13 8.28
N ALA A 261 3.02 14.12 9.10
CA ALA A 261 2.78 12.75 8.68
C ALA A 261 1.60 12.15 9.45
N TYR A 262 0.91 11.22 8.80
CA TYR A 262 -0.26 10.53 9.32
C TYR A 262 -0.01 9.03 9.25
N LEU A 263 -0.13 8.35 10.39
CA LEU A 263 0.14 6.93 10.54
C LEU A 263 -1.14 6.23 10.97
N VAL A 264 -1.61 5.32 10.13
CA VAL A 264 -2.74 4.46 10.50
C VAL A 264 -2.25 3.29 11.35
N ASN A 265 -2.90 3.09 12.49
CA ASN A 265 -2.64 2.01 13.43
C ASN A 265 -3.68 0.91 13.25
N GLU A 266 -3.21 -0.30 12.90
CA GLU A 266 -4.10 -1.42 12.55
C GLU A 266 -4.82 -1.97 13.79
N LEU A 267 -4.11 -2.15 14.93
CA LEU A 267 -4.60 -2.96 16.02
C LEU A 267 -5.59 -2.24 16.95
N ASP A 268 -5.56 -0.91 16.99
CA ASP A 268 -6.49 -0.11 17.79
C ASP A 268 -7.38 0.83 16.96
N SER A 269 -7.29 0.75 15.62
CA SER A 269 -8.08 1.56 14.69
C SER A 269 -7.99 3.06 14.97
N THR A 270 -6.75 3.58 15.09
CA THR A 270 -6.47 4.99 15.30
C THR A 270 -5.57 5.56 14.20
N VAL A 271 -5.52 6.90 14.11
CA VAL A 271 -4.56 7.65 13.31
C VAL A 271 -3.70 8.49 14.24
N SER A 272 -2.39 8.27 14.16
CA SER A 272 -1.39 9.12 14.83
C SER A 272 -0.93 10.22 13.88
N VAL A 273 -0.96 11.47 14.34
CA VAL A 273 -0.51 12.65 13.59
C VAL A 273 0.82 13.13 14.14
N PHE A 274 1.79 13.34 13.26
CA PHE A 274 3.13 13.74 13.64
C PHE A 274 3.55 15.03 12.94
N ARG A 275 4.25 15.88 13.68
CA ARG A 275 5.13 16.88 13.08
C ARG A 275 6.42 16.17 12.64
N VAL A 276 6.97 16.58 11.50
CA VAL A 276 8.18 15.99 10.90
C VAL A 276 9.34 16.97 11.03
N ASP A 277 10.36 16.59 11.81
CA ASP A 277 11.54 17.40 12.10
C ASP A 277 12.81 16.66 11.63
N ILE A 278 13.02 16.55 10.30
CA ILE A 278 14.19 15.90 9.73
C ILE A 278 15.41 16.81 9.83
N PRO A 279 16.56 16.35 10.39
CA PRO A 279 17.80 17.09 10.43
C PRO A 279 18.26 17.52 9.04
N HIS A 280 18.74 18.75 8.92
CA HIS A 280 19.13 19.31 7.62
C HIS A 280 20.23 18.50 6.91
N GLU A 281 21.16 17.95 7.64
CA GLU A 281 22.22 17.08 7.11
C GLU A 281 21.67 15.79 6.45
N TRP A 282 20.50 15.30 6.88
CA TRP A 282 19.87 14.13 6.26
C TRP A 282 19.15 14.45 4.95
N THR A 283 18.90 15.73 4.69
CA THR A 283 18.22 16.19 3.47
C THR A 283 19.18 16.56 2.35
N LYS A 284 20.50 16.39 2.57
CA LYS A 284 21.52 16.59 1.54
C LYS A 284 21.81 15.26 0.84
N PRO A 285 22.12 15.27 -0.48
CA PRO A 285 22.68 14.09 -1.13
C PRO A 285 23.92 13.65 -0.37
N CYS A 286 24.07 12.35 -0.13
CA CYS A 286 25.29 11.80 0.43
C CYS A 286 26.38 11.83 -0.65
N ASP A 287 27.46 12.53 -0.39
CA ASP A 287 28.72 12.24 -1.04
C ASP A 287 29.19 10.88 -0.48
N ALA A 288 29.47 9.94 -1.35
CA ALA A 288 29.59 8.52 -1.05
C ALA A 288 30.66 8.11 -0.02
N ASP A 289 31.48 9.04 0.42
CA ASP A 289 32.57 8.81 1.36
C ASP A 289 32.23 9.21 2.81
N VAL A 290 31.06 9.84 3.05
CA VAL A 290 30.65 10.31 4.39
C VAL A 290 29.67 9.34 5.06
N ASP A 291 28.97 8.51 4.33
CA ASP A 291 28.02 7.54 4.91
C ASP A 291 28.66 6.27 5.48
N ASP A 292 29.93 6.01 5.18
CA ASP A 292 30.69 4.95 5.84
C ASP A 292 31.14 5.31 7.29
N VAL A 293 30.96 6.57 7.69
CA VAL A 293 31.40 7.09 9.00
C VAL A 293 30.42 6.78 10.15
N CYS A 294 29.28 6.15 9.89
CA CYS A 294 28.45 5.61 11.00
C CYS A 294 28.93 4.25 11.52
N VAL A 295 30.08 3.75 11.06
CA VAL A 295 30.63 2.46 11.47
C VAL A 295 32.03 2.63 12.10
N ASP A 296 32.30 3.72 12.78
CA ASP A 296 33.43 3.74 13.69
C ASP A 296 33.08 2.89 14.92
N GLY A 297 33.80 1.77 14.99
CA GLY A 297 33.68 0.80 16.05
C GLY A 297 33.75 1.45 17.42
N GLY A 298 32.65 1.55 18.10
CA GLY A 298 32.63 1.86 19.51
C GLY A 298 31.48 2.72 20.02
N SER A 299 30.74 3.42 19.18
CA SER A 299 29.54 4.11 19.66
C SER A 299 28.31 3.68 18.84
N GLU A 300 27.67 2.64 19.31
CA GLU A 300 26.24 2.53 19.51
C GLU A 300 25.36 2.86 18.31
N CYS A 301 25.10 1.84 17.48
CA CYS A 301 23.97 1.85 16.55
C CYS A 301 22.73 2.42 17.27
N PRO A 302 22.04 3.45 16.74
CA PRO A 302 20.83 4.00 17.38
C PRO A 302 19.68 3.00 17.52
N LEU A 303 19.86 1.76 17.10
CA LEU A 303 18.92 0.65 17.21
C LEU A 303 19.23 -0.27 18.41
N ARG A 304 19.84 0.23 19.47
CA ARG A 304 20.14 -0.58 20.67
C ARG A 304 18.90 -1.25 21.25
N GLU A 305 19.08 -2.54 21.63
CA GLU A 305 18.07 -3.38 22.31
C GLU A 305 17.71 -2.90 23.72
N ASP A 306 18.49 -2.04 24.34
CA ASP A 306 18.44 -1.67 25.75
C ASP A 306 17.59 -0.44 26.10
N GLY A 307 16.64 -0.07 25.24
CA GLY A 307 15.59 0.89 25.61
C GLY A 307 16.00 2.35 25.61
N CYS A 308 17.08 2.75 24.91
CA CYS A 308 17.36 4.16 24.69
C CYS A 308 16.22 4.77 23.88
N GLU A 309 15.41 5.56 24.55
CA GLU A 309 14.23 6.21 24.01
C GLU A 309 14.65 7.12 22.86
N ASP A 310 14.08 6.88 21.67
CA ASP A 310 13.96 7.79 20.53
C ASP A 310 15.25 8.53 20.06
N ALA A 311 16.41 7.92 20.17
CA ALA A 311 17.61 8.48 19.58
C ALA A 311 17.40 8.64 18.05
N GLY A 312 17.47 9.88 17.56
CA GLY A 312 17.22 10.22 16.16
C GLY A 312 15.75 10.19 15.74
N ALA A 313 14.80 10.25 16.68
CA ALA A 313 13.38 10.38 16.36
C ALA A 313 13.11 11.71 15.65
N VAL A 314 12.52 11.59 14.45
CA VAL A 314 12.15 12.76 13.61
C VAL A 314 10.64 12.95 13.49
N LEU A 315 9.86 12.04 14.03
CA LEU A 315 8.40 12.13 14.09
C LEU A 315 7.97 12.47 15.52
N ARG A 316 7.35 13.64 15.70
CA ARG A 316 6.84 14.11 16.99
C ARG A 316 5.33 14.04 17.02
N LEU A 317 4.78 13.15 17.86
CA LEU A 317 3.33 12.94 18.00
C LEU A 317 2.64 14.25 18.45
N THR A 318 1.60 14.65 17.73
CA THR A 318 0.77 15.83 18.02
C THR A 318 -0.68 15.48 18.33
N GLN A 319 -1.23 14.47 17.66
CA GLN A 319 -2.61 13.98 17.86
C GLN A 319 -2.67 12.46 17.71
N CYS A 320 -3.68 11.86 18.34
CA CYS A 320 -4.10 10.49 18.09
C CYS A 320 -5.62 10.42 18.15
N LEU A 321 -6.26 10.03 17.03
CA LEU A 321 -7.72 10.01 16.88
C LEU A 321 -8.18 8.63 16.42
N SER A 322 -9.37 8.21 16.89
CA SER A 322 -10.00 6.98 16.40
C SER A 322 -10.53 7.14 14.98
N SER A 323 -10.43 6.09 14.16
CA SER A 323 -11.10 5.98 12.85
C SER A 323 -12.49 5.34 12.94
N LEU A 324 -12.95 5.06 14.16
CA LEU A 324 -14.24 4.43 14.45
C LEU A 324 -15.18 5.39 15.19
N PRO A 325 -16.51 5.21 15.04
CA PRO A 325 -17.48 5.86 15.92
C PRO A 325 -17.19 5.53 17.39
N GLU A 326 -17.53 6.44 18.30
CA GLU A 326 -17.25 6.29 19.74
C GLU A 326 -17.79 4.97 20.31
N CYS A 327 -18.99 4.55 19.88
CA CYS A 327 -19.61 3.30 20.33
C CYS A 327 -18.92 2.03 19.84
N GLU A 328 -18.01 2.12 18.85
CA GLU A 328 -17.26 0.99 18.27
C GLU A 328 -15.82 0.91 18.76
N GLN A 329 -15.33 1.94 19.45
CA GLN A 329 -13.94 2.00 19.93
C GLN A 329 -13.66 0.94 21.00
N GLY A 330 -12.51 0.30 20.95
CA GLY A 330 -12.05 -0.70 21.91
C GLY A 330 -12.86 -2.02 21.91
N LYS A 331 -13.80 -2.21 21.00
CA LYS A 331 -14.52 -3.50 20.88
C LYS A 331 -13.57 -4.62 20.47
N THR A 332 -13.76 -5.77 21.08
CA THR A 332 -13.02 -6.99 20.82
C THR A 332 -13.96 -8.14 20.46
N THR A 333 -13.42 -9.13 19.73
CA THR A 333 -14.10 -10.37 19.36
C THR A 333 -13.17 -11.56 19.57
N ILE A 334 -13.70 -12.76 19.50
CA ILE A 334 -12.94 -14.01 19.64
C ILE A 334 -12.86 -14.67 18.26
N SER A 335 -11.63 -15.05 17.84
CA SER A 335 -11.44 -15.83 16.61
C SER A 335 -12.00 -17.25 16.76
N PRO A 336 -12.22 -18.00 15.65
CA PRO A 336 -12.59 -19.43 15.71
C PRO A 336 -11.62 -20.29 16.51
N GLN A 337 -10.35 -19.86 16.66
CA GLN A 337 -9.32 -20.53 17.45
C GLN A 337 -9.33 -20.10 18.94
N GLY A 338 -10.32 -19.33 19.37
CA GLY A 338 -10.45 -18.88 20.75
C GLY A 338 -9.51 -17.73 21.15
N ILE A 339 -8.93 -17.02 20.17
CA ILE A 339 -7.99 -15.92 20.41
C ILE A 339 -8.72 -14.58 20.38
N TRP A 340 -8.55 -13.77 21.43
CA TRP A 340 -9.05 -12.41 21.46
C TRP A 340 -8.36 -11.54 20.42
N LYS A 341 -9.14 -10.71 19.69
CA LYS A 341 -8.64 -9.73 18.74
C LYS A 341 -9.54 -8.49 18.72
N ALA A 342 -9.06 -7.36 18.21
CA ALA A 342 -9.90 -6.21 17.95
C ALA A 342 -11.04 -6.57 17.00
N ALA A 343 -12.22 -5.99 17.20
CA ALA A 343 -13.36 -6.18 16.30
C ALA A 343 -13.14 -5.49 14.96
N SER A 344 -12.39 -4.38 14.95
CA SER A 344 -11.98 -3.64 13.74
C SER A 344 -10.47 -3.49 13.66
N HIS A 345 -9.95 -3.51 12.43
CA HIS A 345 -8.54 -3.33 12.11
C HIS A 345 -8.41 -2.34 10.96
N SER A 346 -7.78 -1.18 11.21
CA SER A 346 -7.56 -0.23 10.12
C SER A 346 -6.62 -0.82 9.05
N SER A 347 -6.82 -0.42 7.79
CA SER A 347 -6.10 -0.98 6.65
C SER A 347 -5.25 0.06 5.93
N GLU A 348 -5.81 0.78 5.00
CA GLU A 348 -5.12 1.74 4.14
C GLU A 348 -5.35 3.17 4.62
N ILE A 349 -4.42 4.03 4.30
CA ILE A 349 -4.54 5.49 4.43
C ILE A 349 -4.10 6.15 3.12
N ARG A 350 -4.95 7.02 2.54
CA ARG A 350 -4.67 7.71 1.27
C ARG A 350 -5.04 9.18 1.33
N MET A 351 -4.06 10.05 1.03
CA MET A 351 -4.28 11.48 0.89
C MET A 351 -5.09 11.77 -0.37
N HIS A 352 -6.10 12.61 -0.24
CA HIS A 352 -6.77 13.23 -1.38
C HIS A 352 -5.77 14.11 -2.15
N PRO A 353 -5.77 14.13 -3.49
CA PRO A 353 -4.81 14.91 -4.29
C PRO A 353 -4.72 16.39 -3.91
N GLY A 354 -5.81 16.97 -3.41
CA GLY A 354 -5.84 18.37 -2.92
C GLY A 354 -5.17 18.62 -1.57
N GLY A 355 -4.68 17.57 -0.87
CA GLY A 355 -4.00 17.70 0.43
C GLY A 355 -4.91 18.05 1.61
N ARG A 356 -6.17 18.37 1.39
CA ARG A 356 -7.11 18.85 2.44
C ARG A 356 -7.85 17.73 3.17
N TYR A 357 -7.80 16.51 2.65
CA TYR A 357 -8.45 15.34 3.23
C TYR A 357 -7.60 14.10 3.04
N PHE A 358 -7.80 13.12 3.89
CA PHE A 358 -7.37 11.75 3.65
C PHE A 358 -8.42 10.75 4.14
N ALA A 359 -8.42 9.57 3.55
CA ALA A 359 -9.31 8.49 3.90
C ALA A 359 -8.56 7.36 4.63
N VAL A 360 -9.25 6.64 5.52
CA VAL A 360 -8.77 5.46 6.26
C VAL A 360 -9.82 4.35 6.16
N GLY A 361 -9.39 3.13 5.81
CA GLY A 361 -10.26 1.95 5.77
C GLY A 361 -10.27 1.20 7.09
N ASN A 362 -11.42 0.69 7.51
CA ASN A 362 -11.62 -0.09 8.73
C ASN A 362 -12.21 -1.46 8.39
N ARG A 363 -11.41 -2.51 8.46
CA ARG A 363 -11.82 -3.90 8.23
C ARG A 363 -12.49 -4.45 9.49
N GLY A 364 -13.67 -5.06 9.34
CA GLY A 364 -14.49 -5.56 10.43
C GLY A 364 -15.59 -4.58 10.87
N HIS A 365 -15.33 -3.27 10.92
CA HIS A 365 -16.36 -2.24 10.93
C HIS A 365 -16.86 -1.92 9.52
N ASP A 366 -16.05 -2.29 8.51
CA ASP A 366 -16.37 -2.19 7.09
C ASP A 366 -16.76 -0.79 6.63
N SER A 367 -15.95 0.18 7.05
CA SER A 367 -16.14 1.60 6.76
C SER A 367 -14.89 2.28 6.22
N ILE A 368 -15.15 3.46 5.64
CA ILE A 368 -14.12 4.45 5.28
C ILE A 368 -14.33 5.66 6.21
N ALA A 369 -13.30 6.00 6.98
CA ALA A 369 -13.24 7.22 7.77
C ALA A 369 -12.53 8.30 6.95
N LEU A 370 -13.13 9.50 6.88
CA LEU A 370 -12.61 10.67 6.18
C LEU A 370 -12.16 11.71 7.18
N TYR A 371 -10.92 12.19 7.05
CA TYR A 371 -10.37 13.23 7.89
C TYR A 371 -10.11 14.50 7.10
N ARG A 372 -10.43 15.65 7.67
CA ARG A 372 -10.05 16.97 7.17
C ARG A 372 -8.73 17.40 7.80
N VAL A 373 -7.82 17.92 6.97
CA VAL A 373 -6.50 18.41 7.37
C VAL A 373 -6.53 19.93 7.50
N ASP A 374 -6.11 20.44 8.65
CA ASP A 374 -5.82 21.88 8.82
C ASP A 374 -4.60 22.25 7.98
N GLN A 375 -4.74 23.23 7.11
CA GLN A 375 -3.71 23.60 6.13
C GLN A 375 -2.61 24.50 6.73
N VAL A 376 -2.71 24.87 8.02
CA VAL A 376 -1.70 25.69 8.72
C VAL A 376 -0.72 24.79 9.46
N ASP A 377 -1.22 23.83 10.24
CA ASP A 377 -0.39 23.05 11.15
C ASP A 377 -0.44 21.53 10.91
N GLY A 378 -1.30 21.07 9.98
CA GLY A 378 -1.46 19.65 9.63
C GLY A 378 -2.23 18.83 10.65
N THR A 379 -2.84 19.44 11.66
CA THR A 379 -3.77 18.74 12.56
C THR A 379 -5.00 18.26 11.81
N VAL A 380 -5.73 17.29 12.38
CA VAL A 380 -6.87 16.71 11.68
C VAL A 380 -8.12 16.65 12.52
N THR A 381 -9.26 16.67 11.84
CA THR A 381 -10.59 16.40 12.42
C THR A 381 -11.27 15.31 11.63
N LEU A 382 -11.97 14.40 12.31
CA LEU A 382 -12.81 13.39 11.66
C LEU A 382 -14.00 14.12 11.01
N ALA A 383 -14.14 13.98 9.69
CA ALA A 383 -15.19 14.63 8.91
C ALA A 383 -16.40 13.69 8.70
N ASP A 384 -16.15 12.42 8.38
CA ASP A 384 -17.22 11.47 8.05
C ASP A 384 -16.76 10.02 8.31
N ILE A 385 -17.71 9.10 8.54
CA ILE A 385 -17.50 7.65 8.54
C ILE A 385 -18.64 7.03 7.76
N VAL A 386 -18.33 6.41 6.62
CA VAL A 386 -19.34 5.79 5.75
C VAL A 386 -19.06 4.31 5.57
N HIS A 387 -20.10 3.49 5.41
CA HIS A 387 -19.96 2.09 5.09
C HIS A 387 -19.27 1.90 3.72
N SER A 388 -18.35 0.95 3.62
CA SER A 388 -17.52 0.74 2.41
C SER A 388 -18.27 0.14 1.21
N GLY A 389 -19.52 -0.29 1.41
CA GLY A 389 -20.32 -0.99 0.40
C GLY A 389 -20.01 -2.48 0.27
N GLY A 390 -19.25 -3.01 1.21
CA GLY A 390 -18.89 -4.44 1.27
C GLY A 390 -18.10 -4.73 2.54
N GLU A 391 -17.52 -5.92 2.63
CA GLU A 391 -16.77 -6.37 3.79
C GLU A 391 -15.25 -6.35 3.55
N CYS A 392 -14.51 -5.97 4.58
CA CYS A 392 -13.06 -5.91 4.57
C CYS A 392 -12.50 -4.94 3.51
N PRO A 393 -12.73 -3.60 3.63
CA PRO A 393 -12.12 -2.59 2.77
C PRO A 393 -10.60 -2.57 3.00
N ARG A 394 -9.89 -3.44 2.24
CA ARG A 394 -8.46 -3.67 2.47
C ARG A 394 -7.58 -2.58 1.88
N ASN A 395 -7.95 -2.13 0.68
CA ASN A 395 -7.22 -1.08 -0.02
C ASN A 395 -8.17 -0.24 -0.88
N PHE A 396 -7.78 0.98 -1.13
CA PHE A 396 -8.52 1.92 -1.96
C PHE A 396 -7.60 2.98 -2.55
N ASN A 397 -8.08 3.70 -3.56
CA ASN A 397 -7.33 4.81 -4.14
C ASN A 397 -8.27 5.94 -4.58
N TRP A 398 -7.77 7.17 -4.48
CA TRP A 398 -8.40 8.33 -5.08
C TRP A 398 -8.21 8.32 -6.59
N THR A 399 -9.25 8.68 -7.33
CA THR A 399 -9.27 8.62 -8.79
C THR A 399 -9.85 9.89 -9.38
N CYS A 400 -9.61 10.11 -10.66
CA CYS A 400 -10.15 11.25 -11.42
C CYS A 400 -9.87 12.61 -10.75
N GLY A 401 -8.62 12.79 -10.26
CA GLY A 401 -8.21 14.02 -9.60
C GLY A 401 -8.86 14.22 -8.22
N GLY A 402 -9.28 13.13 -7.55
CA GLY A 402 -9.90 13.14 -6.23
C GLY A 402 -11.43 13.17 -6.24
N ARG A 403 -12.08 13.20 -7.41
CA ARG A 403 -13.55 13.19 -7.48
C ARG A 403 -14.18 11.90 -6.98
N PHE A 404 -13.44 10.81 -7.06
CA PHE A 404 -13.90 9.50 -6.61
C PHE A 404 -12.87 8.81 -5.72
N LEU A 405 -13.35 7.93 -4.86
CA LEU A 405 -12.59 6.95 -4.11
C LEU A 405 -13.04 5.55 -4.59
N VAL A 406 -12.11 4.74 -5.09
CA VAL A 406 -12.38 3.35 -5.49
C VAL A 406 -11.89 2.42 -4.42
N VAL A 407 -12.79 1.63 -3.84
CA VAL A 407 -12.57 0.75 -2.68
C VAL A 407 -12.64 -0.71 -3.10
N GLY A 408 -11.63 -1.51 -2.73
CA GLY A 408 -11.64 -2.96 -2.83
C GLY A 408 -12.10 -3.62 -1.53
N ASN A 409 -13.27 -4.25 -1.55
CA ASN A 409 -13.84 -5.00 -0.42
C ASN A 409 -13.50 -6.48 -0.57
N GLN A 410 -12.47 -6.92 0.15
CA GLN A 410 -11.82 -8.22 -0.02
C GLN A 410 -12.77 -9.40 0.16
N ASN A 411 -13.60 -9.39 1.22
CA ASN A 411 -14.41 -10.55 1.59
C ASN A 411 -15.71 -10.67 0.79
N THR A 412 -16.17 -9.58 0.18
CA THR A 412 -17.37 -9.56 -0.68
C THR A 412 -17.06 -9.61 -2.17
N ASN A 413 -15.77 -9.76 -2.55
CA ASN A 413 -15.35 -9.86 -3.95
C ASN A 413 -15.91 -8.74 -4.83
N CYS A 414 -15.89 -7.49 -4.33
CA CYS A 414 -16.43 -6.35 -5.03
C CYS A 414 -15.53 -5.09 -4.95
N MET A 415 -15.69 -4.27 -5.98
CA MET A 415 -15.13 -2.92 -6.04
C MET A 415 -16.26 -1.92 -5.93
N VAL A 416 -16.08 -0.88 -5.11
CA VAL A 416 -17.06 0.18 -4.91
C VAL A 416 -16.45 1.51 -5.29
N THR A 417 -17.18 2.33 -6.05
CA THR A 417 -16.83 3.72 -6.29
C THR A 417 -17.68 4.62 -5.41
N MET A 418 -17.02 5.51 -4.69
CA MET A 418 -17.65 6.59 -3.93
C MET A 418 -17.34 7.92 -4.59
N SER A 419 -18.33 8.77 -4.79
CA SER A 419 -18.11 10.18 -5.14
C SER A 419 -17.75 10.97 -3.88
N PHE A 420 -16.89 11.96 -4.06
CA PHE A 420 -16.47 12.85 -2.98
C PHE A 420 -16.99 14.27 -3.20
N ASP A 421 -17.69 14.79 -2.19
CA ASP A 421 -18.05 16.20 -2.11
C ASP A 421 -17.08 16.90 -1.16
N GLU A 422 -16.11 17.61 -1.73
CA GLU A 422 -15.09 18.31 -0.93
C GLU A 422 -15.68 19.43 -0.09
N SER A 423 -16.77 20.07 -0.52
CA SER A 423 -17.40 21.17 0.20
C SER A 423 -18.13 20.69 1.44
N ALA A 424 -18.81 19.55 1.34
CA ALA A 424 -19.46 18.90 2.46
C ALA A 424 -18.48 18.06 3.31
N GLY A 425 -17.35 17.65 2.76
CA GLY A 425 -16.44 16.68 3.37
C GLY A 425 -17.10 15.32 3.51
N ALA A 426 -17.79 14.83 2.48
CA ALA A 426 -18.61 13.63 2.53
C ALA A 426 -18.36 12.69 1.34
N LEU A 427 -18.46 11.39 1.60
CA LEU A 427 -18.37 10.31 0.62
C LEU A 427 -19.76 9.69 0.38
N LYS A 428 -20.06 9.34 -0.88
CA LYS A 428 -21.32 8.67 -1.25
C LYS A 428 -21.06 7.57 -2.28
N ILE A 429 -21.57 6.36 -2.04
CA ILE A 429 -21.51 5.25 -2.99
C ILE A 429 -22.30 5.62 -4.25
N VAL A 430 -21.67 5.48 -5.43
CA VAL A 430 -22.26 5.76 -6.74
C VAL A 430 -22.25 4.56 -7.67
N HIS A 431 -21.37 3.58 -7.44
CA HIS A 431 -21.30 2.37 -8.26
C HIS A 431 -20.69 1.19 -7.49
N GLU A 432 -21.13 -0.03 -7.85
CA GLU A 432 -20.59 -1.30 -7.37
C GLU A 432 -20.31 -2.22 -8.56
N ALA A 433 -19.11 -2.83 -8.59
CA ALA A 433 -18.73 -3.87 -9.56
C ALA A 433 -18.39 -5.15 -8.81
N ARG A 434 -19.08 -6.24 -9.14
CA ARG A 434 -18.89 -7.57 -8.54
C ARG A 434 -17.99 -8.48 -9.39
N GLY A 435 -17.48 -9.53 -8.78
CA GLY A 435 -16.69 -10.56 -9.47
C GLY A 435 -15.22 -10.22 -9.61
N VAL A 436 -14.72 -9.26 -8.84
CA VAL A 436 -13.29 -8.99 -8.63
C VAL A 436 -12.86 -9.79 -7.41
N THR A 437 -12.16 -10.89 -7.61
CA THR A 437 -11.87 -11.87 -6.55
C THR A 437 -10.87 -11.33 -5.55
N SER A 438 -11.26 -11.33 -4.27
CA SER A 438 -10.45 -10.99 -3.11
C SER A 438 -9.55 -9.76 -3.33
N PRO A 439 -10.13 -8.58 -3.74
CA PRO A 439 -9.35 -7.40 -4.06
C PRO A 439 -8.57 -6.93 -2.82
N ASN A 440 -7.24 -6.90 -2.94
CA ASN A 440 -6.36 -6.58 -1.83
C ASN A 440 -5.52 -5.31 -2.06
N TYR A 441 -5.40 -4.88 -3.33
CA TYR A 441 -4.69 -3.67 -3.71
C TYR A 441 -5.36 -3.00 -4.92
N VAL A 442 -5.45 -1.67 -4.90
CA VAL A 442 -6.10 -0.85 -5.92
C VAL A 442 -5.10 0.19 -6.44
N TYR A 443 -4.69 0.06 -7.69
CA TYR A 443 -3.80 0.99 -8.35
C TYR A 443 -4.51 1.70 -9.49
N ALA A 444 -4.53 3.03 -9.48
CA ALA A 444 -5.20 3.84 -10.48
C ALA A 444 -4.20 4.52 -11.41
N ILE A 445 -4.47 4.50 -12.72
CA ILE A 445 -3.65 5.10 -13.76
C ILE A 445 -4.57 5.97 -14.62
N PRO A 446 -4.34 7.30 -14.71
CA PRO A 446 -5.08 8.14 -15.64
C PRO A 446 -4.94 7.61 -17.08
N ALA A 447 -6.05 7.39 -17.78
CA ALA A 447 -6.03 6.81 -19.13
C ALA A 447 -5.13 7.60 -20.07
N ARG A 448 -5.10 8.94 -19.95
CA ARG A 448 -4.22 9.83 -20.73
C ARG A 448 -2.71 9.56 -20.57
N GLU A 449 -2.31 8.84 -19.53
CA GLU A 449 -0.91 8.50 -19.27
C GLU A 449 -0.50 7.14 -19.85
N LEU A 450 -1.41 6.43 -20.53
CA LEU A 450 -1.17 5.17 -21.19
C LEU A 450 -1.11 5.38 -22.71
N PRO A 451 0.08 5.66 -23.28
CA PRO A 451 0.22 5.96 -24.70
C PRO A 451 -0.19 4.76 -25.55
N GLY A 452 -1.02 5.01 -26.57
CA GLY A 452 -1.52 3.99 -27.49
C GLY A 452 -2.78 3.24 -27.05
N LEU A 453 -3.32 3.53 -25.86
CA LEU A 453 -4.59 2.98 -25.38
C LEU A 453 -5.77 3.97 -25.53
N ILE A 454 -5.48 5.23 -25.93
CA ILE A 454 -6.48 6.26 -26.18
C ILE A 454 -6.61 6.45 -27.69
N SER A 455 -7.85 6.56 -28.21
CA SER A 455 -8.11 6.98 -29.59
C SER A 455 -7.50 8.36 -29.87
N ARG A 456 -6.77 8.52 -31.00
CA ARG A 456 -6.14 9.79 -31.38
C ARG A 456 -7.14 10.90 -31.67
N ASP A 457 -8.42 10.59 -31.83
CA ASP A 457 -9.44 11.56 -32.27
C ASP A 457 -9.97 12.45 -31.13
N ASP A 458 -9.77 12.07 -29.86
CA ASP A 458 -10.24 12.85 -28.70
C ASP A 458 -9.17 13.76 -28.04
N ALA A 459 -7.95 13.79 -28.56
CA ALA A 459 -6.85 14.56 -27.95
C ALA A 459 -6.96 16.09 -28.20
N SER A 460 -7.97 16.57 -28.93
CA SER A 460 -8.08 17.98 -29.35
C SER A 460 -9.11 18.83 -28.61
N ALA A 461 -9.82 18.29 -27.64
CA ALA A 461 -10.92 19.02 -27.01
C ALA A 461 -10.91 18.94 -25.48
N VAL A 462 -10.00 19.64 -24.78
CA VAL A 462 -10.26 20.33 -23.51
C VAL A 462 -9.09 21.24 -23.14
N PRO A 463 -9.27 22.57 -22.97
CA PRO A 463 -8.24 23.41 -22.36
C PRO A 463 -8.12 23.14 -20.87
N VAL A 464 -6.91 22.81 -20.44
CA VAL A 464 -6.54 22.71 -19.03
C VAL A 464 -6.61 24.12 -18.43
N PRO A 465 -7.36 24.38 -17.36
CA PRO A 465 -7.21 25.64 -16.63
C PRO A 465 -5.83 25.66 -16.00
N ALA A 466 -5.07 26.71 -16.29
CA ALA A 466 -3.76 26.97 -15.73
C ALA A 466 -3.86 26.99 -14.21
N ALA A 467 -3.05 26.18 -13.54
CA ALA A 467 -2.82 26.30 -12.11
C ALA A 467 -2.22 27.68 -11.84
N ALA A 468 -2.90 28.47 -11.04
CA ALA A 468 -2.36 29.74 -10.54
C ALA A 468 -1.12 29.46 -9.69
N ALA A 469 -0.07 30.27 -9.98
CA ALA A 469 1.25 30.22 -9.38
C ALA A 469 1.24 30.46 -7.85
#